data_84941d3fc64645495f77048ced5abd93
#
_entry.id   84941d3fc64645495f77048ced5abd93
#
_cell.length_a   1.000
_cell.length_b   1.000
_cell.length_c   1.000
_cell.angle_alpha   90.00
_cell.angle_beta   90.00
_cell.angle_gamma   90.00
#
_symmetry.space_group_name_H-M   'P 1'
#
loop_
_entity.id
_entity.type
_entity.pdbx_description
1 polymer ?
#
loop_
_entity_poly.entity_id
_entity_poly.type
_entity_poly.pdbx_seq_one_letter_code
_entity_poly.pdbx_strand_id
1 'polypeptide(L)'
;MRVLVTAASRHGSTQEIAEAIAATLADRGIESAAVPVDQVATLDGFDAVVLGSAVYMGRWLGEARRFAQLHASALCRLPVWLFSSGPVGPADHPVPPGTPADVPVLTRLTQATGHRTFAGRLDLTRLHFTERTLARTIHVPEGDSRDWGAIEDFAGEVADALLGEHARAELSAAPDGGALACGHSVQ
;
A
#
# COMPACT_ATOMS: atom_id res chain seq x y z
N MET A 1 0.12 -15.13 -8.58
CA MET A 1 -0.44 -14.11 -7.68
C MET A 1 -0.09 -12.73 -8.23
N ARG A 2 -1.07 -11.86 -8.33
CA ARG A 2 -0.96 -10.53 -8.94
C ARG A 2 -1.43 -9.45 -7.99
N VAL A 3 -0.58 -8.46 -7.69
CA VAL A 3 -0.83 -7.39 -6.72
C VAL A 3 -0.96 -6.04 -7.41
N LEU A 4 -2.04 -5.33 -7.14
CA LEU A 4 -2.17 -3.93 -7.52
C LEU A 4 -1.57 -3.04 -6.44
N VAL A 5 -0.60 -2.22 -6.80
CA VAL A 5 -0.15 -1.10 -5.96
C VAL A 5 -0.72 0.18 -6.57
N THR A 6 -1.58 0.88 -5.86
CA THR A 6 -2.23 2.08 -6.39
C THR A 6 -2.19 3.23 -5.41
N ALA A 7 -1.99 4.44 -5.89
CA ALA A 7 -1.89 5.60 -5.03
C ALA A 7 -2.47 6.88 -5.64
N ALA A 8 -3.01 7.73 -4.79
CA ALA A 8 -3.31 9.11 -5.15
C ALA A 8 -2.13 10.01 -4.78
N SER A 9 -1.62 10.73 -5.77
CA SER A 9 -0.47 11.62 -5.61
C SER A 9 -0.70 12.92 -6.36
N ARG A 10 -0.42 14.06 -5.73
CA ARG A 10 -0.58 15.37 -6.35
C ARG A 10 0.66 15.82 -7.12
N HIS A 11 1.84 15.50 -6.59
CA HIS A 11 3.13 15.97 -7.11
C HIS A 11 4.11 14.82 -7.41
N GLY A 12 3.62 13.58 -7.50
CA GLY A 12 4.38 12.40 -7.90
C GLY A 12 5.09 11.67 -6.75
N SER A 13 5.34 12.30 -5.60
CA SER A 13 6.11 11.69 -4.51
C SER A 13 5.50 10.38 -3.96
N THR A 14 4.18 10.33 -3.80
CA THR A 14 3.47 9.11 -3.34
C THR A 14 3.43 8.05 -4.43
N GLN A 15 3.39 8.46 -5.70
CA GLN A 15 3.46 7.54 -6.83
C GLN A 15 4.83 6.85 -6.89
N GLU A 16 5.92 7.60 -6.67
CA GLU A 16 7.28 7.03 -6.59
C GLU A 16 7.40 6.00 -5.45
N ILE A 17 6.71 6.21 -4.30
CA ILE A 17 6.62 5.22 -3.22
C ILE A 17 5.86 3.96 -3.70
N ALA A 18 4.74 4.12 -4.39
CA ALA A 18 3.98 3.00 -4.94
C ALA A 18 4.81 2.18 -5.93
N GLU A 19 5.61 2.84 -6.77
CA GLU A 19 6.52 2.20 -7.71
C GLU A 19 7.62 1.40 -6.99
N ALA A 20 8.21 1.95 -5.92
CA ALA A 20 9.19 1.24 -5.11
C ALA A 20 8.59 0.01 -4.43
N ILE A 21 7.37 0.12 -3.87
CA ILE A 21 6.66 -1.01 -3.29
C ILE A 21 6.43 -2.10 -4.35
N ALA A 22 5.96 -1.73 -5.55
CA ALA A 22 5.74 -2.69 -6.63
C ALA A 22 7.04 -3.35 -7.09
N ALA A 23 8.14 -2.61 -7.18
CA ALA A 23 9.45 -3.16 -7.53
C ALA A 23 9.92 -4.19 -6.50
N THR A 24 9.83 -3.88 -5.20
CA THR A 24 10.19 -4.81 -4.12
C THR A 24 9.32 -6.08 -4.13
N LEU A 25 8.02 -5.97 -4.42
CA LEU A 25 7.13 -7.13 -4.57
C LEU A 25 7.56 -7.98 -5.77
N ALA A 26 7.93 -7.36 -6.90
CA ALA A 26 8.40 -8.04 -8.09
C ALA A 26 9.73 -8.79 -7.84
N ASP A 27 10.66 -8.19 -7.11
CA ASP A 27 11.94 -8.82 -6.70
C ASP A 27 11.70 -10.04 -5.78
N ARG A 28 10.56 -10.11 -5.11
CA ARG A 28 10.10 -11.27 -4.32
C ARG A 28 9.29 -12.29 -5.13
N GLY A 29 9.23 -12.14 -6.47
CA GLY A 29 8.52 -13.06 -7.36
C GLY A 29 7.00 -12.88 -7.42
N ILE A 30 6.48 -11.75 -6.95
CA ILE A 30 5.06 -11.41 -7.00
C ILE A 30 4.82 -10.49 -8.20
N GLU A 31 3.97 -10.90 -9.14
CA GLU A 31 3.55 -10.01 -10.22
C GLU A 31 2.87 -8.77 -9.65
N SER A 32 3.43 -7.59 -9.90
CA SER A 32 2.94 -6.35 -9.32
C SER A 32 2.98 -5.19 -10.32
N ALA A 33 2.03 -4.28 -10.19
CA ALA A 33 1.97 -3.08 -11.01
C ALA A 33 1.59 -1.86 -10.16
N ALA A 34 2.36 -0.77 -10.31
CA ALA A 34 2.04 0.52 -9.71
C ALA A 34 1.21 1.34 -10.69
N VAL A 35 -0.06 1.59 -10.36
CA VAL A 35 -1.01 2.31 -11.22
C VAL A 35 -1.65 3.45 -10.42
N PRO A 36 -1.70 4.69 -10.92
CA PRO A 36 -2.45 5.78 -10.28
C PRO A 36 -3.93 5.42 -10.09
N VAL A 37 -4.55 5.86 -8.98
CA VAL A 37 -5.94 5.48 -8.64
C VAL A 37 -6.97 5.87 -9.70
N ASP A 38 -6.72 6.94 -10.44
CA ASP A 38 -7.59 7.44 -11.52
C ASP A 38 -7.49 6.63 -12.82
N GLN A 39 -6.49 5.76 -12.94
CA GLN A 39 -6.27 4.88 -14.10
C GLN A 39 -6.73 3.43 -13.81
N VAL A 40 -7.13 3.11 -12.59
CA VAL A 40 -7.64 1.78 -12.24
C VAL A 40 -9.12 1.69 -12.56
N ALA A 41 -9.47 0.94 -13.58
CA ALA A 41 -10.85 0.75 -14.00
C ALA A 41 -11.56 -0.36 -13.23
N THR A 42 -10.86 -1.44 -12.88
CA THR A 42 -11.40 -2.61 -12.17
C THR A 42 -10.34 -3.25 -11.29
N LEU A 43 -10.77 -4.00 -10.29
CA LEU A 43 -9.91 -4.85 -9.47
C LEU A 43 -9.91 -6.32 -9.91
N ASP A 44 -10.60 -6.65 -11.00
CA ASP A 44 -10.67 -8.01 -11.49
C ASP A 44 -9.28 -8.52 -11.92
N GLY A 45 -8.96 -9.74 -11.50
CA GLY A 45 -7.69 -10.38 -11.79
C GLY A 45 -6.52 -9.96 -10.89
N PHE A 46 -6.78 -9.17 -9.85
CA PHE A 46 -5.82 -8.94 -8.77
C PHE A 46 -6.17 -9.80 -7.56
N ASP A 47 -5.13 -10.35 -6.93
CA ASP A 47 -5.24 -11.20 -5.74
C ASP A 47 -5.08 -10.40 -4.44
N ALA A 48 -4.45 -9.22 -4.50
CA ALA A 48 -4.27 -8.30 -3.37
C ALA A 48 -4.10 -6.85 -3.83
N VAL A 49 -4.30 -5.90 -2.92
CA VAL A 49 -4.18 -4.46 -3.20
C VAL A 49 -3.36 -3.76 -2.13
N VAL A 50 -2.41 -2.94 -2.56
CA VAL A 50 -1.74 -1.94 -1.73
C VAL A 50 -2.25 -0.57 -2.16
N LEU A 51 -3.01 0.10 -1.30
CA LEU A 51 -3.64 1.39 -1.60
C LEU A 51 -2.99 2.51 -0.80
N GLY A 52 -2.49 3.52 -1.49
CA GLY A 52 -1.82 4.66 -0.90
C GLY A 52 -2.46 6.02 -1.19
N SER A 53 -2.11 6.99 -0.37
CA SER A 53 -2.46 8.38 -0.61
C SER A 53 -1.45 9.36 -0.03
N ALA A 54 -1.25 10.45 -0.75
CA ALA A 54 -0.68 11.65 -0.14
C ALA A 54 -1.63 12.20 0.93
N VAL A 55 -1.03 12.79 1.98
CA VAL A 55 -1.76 13.40 3.10
C VAL A 55 -1.69 14.92 2.98
N TYR A 56 -2.84 15.56 2.93
CA TYR A 56 -3.00 17.00 2.96
C TYR A 56 -3.93 17.39 4.12
N MET A 57 -3.48 18.31 4.96
CA MET A 57 -4.21 18.78 6.14
C MET A 57 -4.73 17.61 7.03
N GLY A 58 -3.88 16.58 7.22
CA GLY A 58 -4.19 15.40 8.02
C GLY A 58 -5.18 14.41 7.40
N ARG A 59 -5.48 14.54 6.11
CA ARG A 59 -6.44 13.69 5.38
C ARG A 59 -5.86 13.15 4.08
N TRP A 60 -6.36 12.01 3.65
CA TRP A 60 -6.09 11.45 2.33
C TRP A 60 -6.67 12.32 1.23
N LEU A 61 -6.09 12.27 0.04
CA LEU A 61 -6.63 12.90 -1.15
C LEU A 61 -8.03 12.34 -1.46
N GLY A 62 -8.90 13.20 -2.02
CA GLY A 62 -10.29 12.85 -2.36
C GLY A 62 -10.38 11.66 -3.31
N GLU A 63 -9.45 11.56 -4.25
CA GLU A 63 -9.35 10.51 -5.27
C GLU A 63 -9.14 9.14 -4.62
N ALA A 64 -8.21 8.99 -3.67
CA ALA A 64 -7.99 7.73 -2.96
C ALA A 64 -9.18 7.33 -2.10
N ARG A 65 -9.80 8.28 -1.39
CA ARG A 65 -11.00 8.03 -0.59
C ARG A 65 -12.17 7.57 -1.47
N ARG A 66 -12.37 8.24 -2.61
CA ARG A 66 -13.41 7.89 -3.58
C ARG A 66 -13.15 6.50 -4.19
N PHE A 67 -11.91 6.19 -4.53
CA PHE A 67 -11.51 4.87 -5.02
C PHE A 67 -11.87 3.78 -4.01
N ALA A 68 -11.48 3.94 -2.74
CA ALA A 68 -11.82 2.99 -1.68
C ALA A 68 -13.33 2.79 -1.52
N GLN A 69 -14.12 3.87 -1.63
CA GLN A 69 -15.58 3.81 -1.55
C GLN A 69 -16.21 3.10 -2.75
N LEU A 70 -15.78 3.41 -3.97
CA LEU A 70 -16.31 2.81 -5.20
C LEU A 70 -16.00 1.32 -5.27
N HIS A 71 -14.82 0.90 -4.82
CA HIS A 71 -14.37 -0.49 -4.88
C HIS A 71 -14.50 -1.23 -3.55
N ALA A 72 -15.23 -0.68 -2.55
CA ALA A 72 -15.34 -1.26 -1.21
C ALA A 72 -15.74 -2.74 -1.22
N SER A 73 -16.73 -3.11 -2.02
CA SER A 73 -17.22 -4.50 -2.12
C SER A 73 -16.19 -5.48 -2.70
N ALA A 74 -15.27 -5.01 -3.53
CA ALA A 74 -14.18 -5.83 -4.06
C ALA A 74 -13.02 -5.86 -3.06
N LEU A 75 -12.63 -4.70 -2.52
CA LEU A 75 -11.53 -4.56 -1.57
C LEU A 75 -11.73 -5.38 -0.31
N CYS A 76 -12.96 -5.44 0.26
CA CYS A 76 -13.22 -6.23 1.46
C CYS A 76 -13.10 -7.76 1.26
N ARG A 77 -12.94 -8.23 0.02
CA ARG A 77 -12.72 -9.64 -0.31
C ARG A 77 -11.28 -9.98 -0.66
N LEU A 78 -10.42 -8.97 -0.75
CA LEU A 78 -9.01 -9.11 -1.07
C LEU A 78 -8.16 -8.75 0.16
N PRO A 79 -6.98 -9.32 0.33
CA PRO A 79 -5.98 -8.77 1.22
C PRO A 79 -5.63 -7.33 0.81
N VAL A 80 -5.75 -6.38 1.75
CA VAL A 80 -5.51 -4.97 1.50
C VAL A 80 -4.53 -4.41 2.51
N TRP A 81 -3.54 -3.66 2.05
CA TRP A 81 -2.67 -2.82 2.87
C TRP A 81 -2.82 -1.37 2.47
N LEU A 82 -2.74 -0.50 3.47
CA LEU A 82 -2.84 0.93 3.28
C LEU A 82 -1.50 1.61 3.56
N PHE A 83 -1.16 2.65 2.81
CA PHE A 83 -0.06 3.53 3.18
C PHE A 83 -0.40 5.00 2.98
N SER A 84 0.18 5.83 3.81
CA SER A 84 0.09 7.29 3.73
C SER A 84 1.46 7.88 3.44
N SER A 85 1.53 8.94 2.64
CA SER A 85 2.76 9.70 2.38
C SER A 85 2.60 11.16 2.79
N GLY A 86 3.47 11.65 3.68
CA GLY A 86 3.43 12.98 4.29
C GLY A 86 2.91 12.95 5.74
N PRO A 87 3.02 14.04 6.52
CA PRO A 87 3.64 15.32 6.15
C PRO A 87 5.17 15.26 6.14
N VAL A 88 5.76 16.30 5.58
CA VAL A 88 7.17 16.58 5.77
C VAL A 88 7.27 17.38 7.07
N GLY A 89 7.82 16.79 8.11
CA GLY A 89 8.09 17.51 9.38
C GLY A 89 9.30 18.44 9.23
N PRO A 90 9.50 19.45 10.13
CA PRO A 90 10.73 20.19 10.20
C PRO A 90 11.90 19.20 10.40
N ALA A 91 13.01 19.42 9.68
CA ALA A 91 14.19 18.54 9.75
C ALA A 91 14.72 18.38 11.19
N ASP A 92 14.56 19.39 12.04
CA ASP A 92 15.02 19.44 13.42
C ASP A 92 14.04 18.79 14.43
N HIS A 93 12.79 18.59 14.02
CA HIS A 93 11.74 17.93 14.80
C HIS A 93 10.89 17.07 13.88
N PRO A 94 11.34 15.86 13.54
CA PRO A 94 10.50 14.91 12.81
C PRO A 94 9.29 14.60 13.69
N VAL A 95 8.16 15.26 13.40
CA VAL A 95 6.90 14.87 13.99
C VAL A 95 6.62 13.46 13.44
N PRO A 96 6.51 12.44 14.31
CA PRO A 96 6.10 11.13 13.82
C PRO A 96 4.81 11.33 13.02
N PRO A 97 4.73 10.84 11.79
CA PRO A 97 3.54 11.02 10.99
C PRO A 97 2.38 10.36 11.73
N GLY A 98 1.48 11.20 12.27
CA GLY A 98 0.26 10.70 12.91
C GLY A 98 -0.60 9.97 11.88
N THR A 99 -1.41 9.04 12.33
CA THR A 99 -2.38 8.35 11.46
C THR A 99 -3.38 9.38 10.92
N PRO A 100 -3.51 9.55 9.60
CA PRO A 100 -4.50 10.46 9.02
C PRO A 100 -5.92 10.13 9.45
N ALA A 101 -6.76 11.18 9.60
CA ALA A 101 -8.12 11.04 10.16
C ALA A 101 -9.03 10.07 9.37
N ASP A 102 -8.76 9.88 8.09
CA ASP A 102 -9.54 8.99 7.23
C ASP A 102 -9.16 7.50 7.39
N VAL A 103 -7.95 7.19 7.83
CA VAL A 103 -7.42 5.81 7.88
C VAL A 103 -8.28 4.87 8.70
N PRO A 104 -8.77 5.19 9.92
CA PRO A 104 -9.61 4.27 10.67
C PRO A 104 -10.92 3.90 9.95
N VAL A 105 -11.48 4.83 9.18
CA VAL A 105 -12.69 4.57 8.39
C VAL A 105 -12.35 3.72 7.17
N LEU A 106 -11.25 4.03 6.47
CA LEU A 106 -10.81 3.30 5.30
C LEU A 106 -10.41 1.87 5.65
N THR A 107 -9.70 1.66 6.76
CA THR A 107 -9.34 0.32 7.25
C THR A 107 -10.59 -0.54 7.47
N ARG A 108 -11.63 0.01 8.10
CA ARG A 108 -12.89 -0.73 8.28
C ARG A 108 -13.62 -0.97 6.96
N LEU A 109 -13.63 0.02 6.07
CA LEU A 109 -14.30 -0.07 4.78
C LEU A 109 -13.69 -1.13 3.86
N THR A 110 -12.37 -1.23 3.85
CA THR A 110 -11.61 -2.13 2.98
C THR A 110 -11.21 -3.43 3.67
N GLN A 111 -11.46 -3.58 4.97
CA GLN A 111 -10.95 -4.67 5.81
C GLN A 111 -9.42 -4.79 5.74
N ALA A 112 -8.72 -3.64 5.64
CA ALA A 112 -7.27 -3.63 5.46
C ALA A 112 -6.54 -4.30 6.61
N THR A 113 -5.55 -5.11 6.26
CA THR A 113 -4.67 -5.88 7.17
C THR A 113 -3.77 -4.97 7.97
N GLY A 114 -3.32 -3.84 7.38
CA GLY A 114 -2.40 -2.92 8.04
C GLY A 114 -2.34 -1.55 7.35
N HIS A 115 -1.71 -0.61 8.05
CA HIS A 115 -1.45 0.74 7.54
C HIS A 115 -0.05 1.20 7.96
N ARG A 116 0.69 1.80 7.05
CA ARG A 116 1.98 2.44 7.31
C ARG A 116 1.95 3.91 6.87
N THR A 117 2.61 4.78 7.62
CA THR A 117 2.80 6.17 7.20
C THR A 117 4.29 6.41 6.93
N PHE A 118 4.58 6.97 5.78
CA PHE A 118 5.91 7.36 5.35
C PHE A 118 6.03 8.89 5.35
N ALA A 119 7.22 9.41 5.59
CA ALA A 119 7.53 10.80 5.31
C ALA A 119 7.39 11.06 3.80
N GLY A 120 7.11 12.31 3.45
CA GLY A 120 6.97 12.72 2.05
C GLY A 120 8.20 13.45 1.52
N ARG A 121 8.09 13.90 0.26
CA ARG A 121 9.02 14.86 -0.35
C ARG A 121 8.27 16.17 -0.59
N LEU A 122 8.89 17.29 -0.23
CA LEU A 122 8.43 18.62 -0.58
C LEU A 122 9.40 19.24 -1.60
N ASP A 123 8.89 19.48 -2.80
CA ASP A 123 9.57 20.16 -3.87
C ASP A 123 8.80 21.44 -4.19
N LEU A 124 9.32 22.59 -3.72
CA LEU A 124 8.66 23.87 -3.88
C LEU A 124 8.52 24.27 -5.36
N THR A 125 9.32 23.70 -6.26
CA THR A 125 9.23 23.98 -7.70
C THR A 125 7.99 23.35 -8.34
N ARG A 126 7.50 22.27 -7.78
CA ARG A 126 6.30 21.52 -8.25
C ARG A 126 5.00 22.00 -7.62
N LEU A 127 5.07 22.89 -6.62
CA LEU A 127 3.90 23.46 -5.95
C LEU A 127 3.27 24.60 -6.75
N HIS A 128 1.94 24.69 -6.75
CA HIS A 128 1.25 25.89 -7.20
C HIS A 128 1.58 27.09 -6.32
N PHE A 129 1.41 28.31 -6.85
CA PHE A 129 1.81 29.54 -6.17
C PHE A 129 1.20 29.67 -4.75
N THR A 130 -0.07 29.31 -4.58
CA THR A 130 -0.77 29.35 -3.28
C THR A 130 -0.22 28.31 -2.29
N GLU A 131 0.06 27.10 -2.74
CA GLU A 131 0.66 26.03 -1.93
C GLU A 131 2.09 26.39 -1.50
N ARG A 132 2.88 26.97 -2.40
CA ARG A 132 4.23 27.45 -2.13
C ARG A 132 4.24 28.54 -1.07
N THR A 133 3.30 29.49 -1.14
CA THR A 133 3.17 30.55 -0.14
C THR A 133 2.81 29.97 1.23
N LEU A 134 1.87 29.05 1.28
CA LEU A 134 1.48 28.35 2.51
C LEU A 134 2.64 27.56 3.10
N ALA A 135 3.34 26.74 2.31
CA ALA A 135 4.48 25.95 2.75
C ALA A 135 5.59 26.81 3.35
N ARG A 136 5.88 27.98 2.74
CA ARG A 136 6.83 28.96 3.28
C ARG A 136 6.36 29.58 4.58
N THR A 137 5.06 29.88 4.70
CA THR A 137 4.49 30.52 5.91
C THR A 137 4.57 29.57 7.13
N ILE A 138 4.37 28.28 6.93
CA ILE A 138 4.43 27.27 8.01
C ILE A 138 5.82 26.64 8.16
N HIS A 139 6.83 27.18 7.46
CA HIS A 139 8.24 26.74 7.52
C HIS A 139 8.43 25.23 7.31
N VAL A 140 7.71 24.64 6.35
CA VAL A 140 7.95 23.25 5.99
C VAL A 140 9.28 23.15 5.24
N PRO A 141 10.23 22.34 5.70
CA PRO A 141 11.52 22.22 5.05
C PRO A 141 11.36 21.61 3.65
N GLU A 142 12.04 22.20 2.68
CA GLU A 142 12.17 21.62 1.33
C GLU A 142 13.15 20.46 1.39
N GLY A 143 12.80 19.38 0.71
CA GLY A 143 13.66 18.20 0.62
C GLY A 143 12.91 16.90 0.48
N ASP A 144 13.68 15.83 0.35
CA ASP A 144 13.21 14.44 0.34
C ASP A 144 13.48 13.83 1.71
N SER A 145 12.41 13.58 2.47
CA SER A 145 12.45 12.98 3.80
C SER A 145 11.98 11.52 3.78
N ARG A 146 11.80 10.94 2.59
CA ARG A 146 11.35 9.55 2.47
C ARG A 146 12.44 8.60 2.94
N ASP A 147 12.04 7.64 3.77
CA ASP A 147 12.89 6.52 4.18
C ASP A 147 12.63 5.34 3.24
N TRP A 148 13.53 5.16 2.27
CA TRP A 148 13.41 4.10 1.28
C TRP A 148 13.55 2.72 1.90
N GLY A 149 14.40 2.56 2.94
CA GLY A 149 14.52 1.30 3.67
C GLY A 149 13.21 0.92 4.35
N ALA A 150 12.55 1.86 5.02
CA ALA A 150 11.24 1.62 5.64
C ALA A 150 10.13 1.31 4.62
N ILE A 151 10.23 1.83 3.39
CA ILE A 151 9.30 1.53 2.29
C ILE A 151 9.53 0.11 1.77
N GLU A 152 10.78 -0.28 1.57
CA GLU A 152 11.17 -1.63 1.16
C GLU A 152 10.82 -2.67 2.24
N ASP A 153 11.05 -2.38 3.52
CA ASP A 153 10.65 -3.23 4.65
C ASP A 153 9.14 -3.48 4.67
N PHE A 154 8.34 -2.42 4.48
CA PHE A 154 6.89 -2.56 4.38
C PHE A 154 6.46 -3.44 3.21
N ALA A 155 7.08 -3.26 2.04
CA ALA A 155 6.78 -4.09 0.88
C ALA A 155 7.20 -5.55 1.12
N GLY A 156 8.31 -5.78 1.83
CA GLY A 156 8.76 -7.09 2.29
C GLY A 156 7.74 -7.76 3.22
N GLU A 157 7.22 -7.03 4.22
CA GLU A 157 6.17 -7.52 5.12
C GLU A 157 4.90 -7.93 4.34
N VAL A 158 4.49 -7.12 3.35
CA VAL A 158 3.35 -7.43 2.46
C VAL A 158 3.62 -8.72 1.67
N ALA A 159 4.83 -8.85 1.08
CA ALA A 159 5.21 -10.04 0.34
C ALA A 159 5.19 -11.30 1.21
N ASP A 160 5.78 -11.24 2.40
CA ASP A 160 5.85 -12.37 3.33
C ASP A 160 4.45 -12.82 3.77
N ALA A 161 3.54 -11.88 4.04
CA ALA A 161 2.15 -12.19 4.37
C ALA A 161 1.44 -12.91 3.22
N LEU A 162 1.55 -12.38 2.00
CA LEU A 162 0.91 -12.94 0.80
C LEU A 162 1.44 -14.32 0.44
N LEU A 163 2.77 -14.51 0.47
CA LEU A 163 3.39 -15.80 0.17
C LEU A 163 3.06 -16.84 1.24
N GLY A 164 3.00 -16.42 2.52
CA GLY A 164 2.60 -17.28 3.62
C GLY A 164 1.13 -17.74 3.53
N GLU A 165 0.23 -16.87 3.13
CA GLU A 165 -1.19 -17.22 2.90
C GLU A 165 -1.33 -18.15 1.69
N HIS A 166 -0.63 -17.89 0.60
CA HIS A 166 -0.66 -18.72 -0.60
C HIS A 166 -0.16 -20.14 -0.32
N ALA A 167 0.96 -20.29 0.36
CA ALA A 167 1.50 -21.58 0.76
C ALA A 167 0.55 -22.39 1.65
N ARG A 168 -0.16 -21.72 2.58
CA ARG A 168 -1.17 -22.38 3.42
C ARG A 168 -2.38 -22.84 2.61
N ALA A 169 -2.83 -22.05 1.65
CA ALA A 169 -3.95 -22.38 0.78
C ALA A 169 -3.62 -23.58 -0.11
N GLU A 170 -2.41 -23.65 -0.68
CA GLU A 170 -1.94 -24.79 -1.46
C GLU A 170 -1.85 -26.07 -0.62
N LEU A 171 -1.32 -25.97 0.61
CA LEU A 171 -1.22 -27.11 1.52
C LEU A 171 -2.59 -27.65 1.93
N SER A 172 -3.58 -26.77 2.11
CA SER A 172 -4.97 -27.15 2.42
C SER A 172 -5.74 -27.72 1.22
N ALA A 173 -5.33 -27.37 0.01
CA ALA A 173 -5.95 -27.85 -1.22
C ALA A 173 -5.35 -29.20 -1.72
N ALA A 174 -4.23 -29.64 -1.15
CA ALA A 174 -3.62 -30.92 -1.50
C ALA A 174 -4.54 -32.08 -1.05
N PRO A 175 -4.95 -32.99 -1.95
CA PRO A 175 -5.78 -34.13 -1.58
C PRO A 175 -4.99 -35.02 -0.61
N ASP A 176 -5.66 -35.50 0.44
CA ASP A 176 -5.13 -36.48 1.38
C ASP A 176 -4.47 -37.63 0.62
N GLY A 177 -3.15 -37.63 0.58
CA GLY A 177 -2.32 -38.59 -0.13
C GLY A 177 -2.43 -39.97 0.52
N GLY A 178 -3.18 -40.84 -0.11
CA GLY A 178 -2.92 -42.27 -0.10
C GLY A 178 -3.10 -43.00 1.24
N ALA A 179 -4.27 -43.52 1.44
CA ALA A 179 -4.43 -44.72 2.27
C ALA A 179 -3.46 -45.80 1.77
N LEU A 180 -2.44 -46.09 2.54
CA LEU A 180 -1.60 -47.27 2.38
C LEU A 180 -2.51 -48.52 2.46
N ALA A 181 -2.75 -49.11 1.32
CA ALA A 181 -3.36 -50.43 1.25
C ALA A 181 -2.49 -51.45 2.00
N CYS A 182 -2.90 -51.79 3.20
CA CYS A 182 -2.30 -52.87 3.96
C CYS A 182 -2.53 -54.17 3.22
N GLY A 183 -1.50 -54.73 2.63
CA GLY A 183 -1.54 -56.01 1.95
C GLY A 183 -1.93 -57.14 2.94
N HIS A 184 -3.03 -57.81 2.67
CA HIS A 184 -3.36 -59.09 3.30
C HIS A 184 -2.55 -60.20 2.61
N SER A 185 -1.56 -60.71 3.31
CA SER A 185 -1.02 -62.05 3.03
C SER A 185 -2.06 -63.08 3.50
N VAL A 186 -2.56 -63.86 2.62
CA VAL A 186 -3.25 -65.12 2.91
C VAL A 186 -2.38 -66.27 2.50
N GLN A 187 -2.18 -67.17 3.42
CA GLN A 187 -1.57 -68.49 3.21
C GLN A 187 -2.37 -69.33 2.18
#